data_7c6f7fb1ae6e4d881896390429ccf57f
#
_entry.id   7c6f7fb1ae6e4d881896390429ccf57f
#
_cell.length_a   1.000
_cell.length_b   1.000
_cell.length_c   1.000
_cell.angle_alpha   90.00
_cell.angle_beta   90.00
_cell.angle_gamma   90.00
#
_symmetry.space_group_name_H-M   'P 1'
#
loop_
_entity.id
_entity.type
_entity.pdbx_description
1 polymer ?
#
loop_
_entity_poly.entity_id
_entity_poly.type
_entity_poly.pdbx_seq_one_letter_code
_entity_poly.pdbx_strand_id
1 'polypeptide(L)' 'MSESDIYWTFVTASKYAGSFYQAMGNAGLAADPNNKRRILAAFPEMVATYGAASRLHQTMRAGVAA' A
#
# COMPACT_ATOMS: atom_id res chain seq x y z
N MET A 1 -7.55 -5.47 -8.61
CA MET A 1 -6.91 -5.43 -7.29
C MET A 1 -7.99 -5.48 -6.21
N SER A 2 -7.87 -6.37 -5.25
CA SER A 2 -8.87 -6.52 -4.20
C SER A 2 -8.73 -5.43 -3.13
N GLU A 3 -9.78 -5.25 -2.32
CA GLU A 3 -9.72 -4.32 -1.18
C GLU A 3 -8.58 -4.69 -0.22
N SER A 4 -8.37 -5.99 -0.01
CA SER A 4 -7.28 -6.49 0.82
C SER A 4 -5.91 -6.11 0.23
N ASP A 5 -5.74 -6.27 -1.09
CA ASP A 5 -4.48 -5.88 -1.75
C ASP A 5 -4.22 -4.38 -1.62
N ILE A 6 -5.27 -3.56 -1.77
CA ILE A 6 -5.17 -2.11 -1.63
C ILE A 6 -4.73 -1.74 -0.21
N TYR A 7 -5.39 -2.30 0.79
CA TYR A 7 -5.05 -2.07 2.20
C TYR A 7 -3.59 -2.39 2.48
N TRP A 8 -3.15 -3.59 2.10
CA TRP A 8 -1.78 -4.01 2.37
C TRP A 8 -0.74 -3.25 1.56
N THR A 9 -1.10 -2.72 0.39
CA THR A 9 -0.24 -1.82 -0.37
C THR A 9 0.07 -0.58 0.45
N PHE A 10 -0.94 0.04 1.05
CA PHE A 10 -0.74 1.22 1.89
C PHE A 10 -0.01 0.89 3.19
N VAL A 11 -0.32 -0.24 3.83
CA VAL A 11 0.40 -0.68 5.02
C VAL A 11 1.89 -0.84 4.71
N THR A 12 2.21 -1.51 3.60
CA THR A 12 3.59 -1.75 3.21
C THR A 12 4.32 -0.44 2.94
N ALA A 13 3.70 0.48 2.21
CA ALA A 13 4.30 1.78 1.95
C ALA A 13 4.53 2.56 3.24
N SER A 14 3.59 2.51 4.19
CA SER A 14 3.71 3.23 5.46
C SER A 14 4.87 2.71 6.31
N LYS A 15 5.33 1.48 6.07
CA LYS A 15 6.41 0.85 6.84
C LYS A 15 7.77 0.94 6.16
N TYR A 16 7.81 0.73 4.84
CA TYR A 16 9.08 0.52 4.14
C TYR A 16 9.48 1.64 3.20
N ALA A 17 8.57 2.55 2.86
CA ALA A 17 8.87 3.62 1.91
C ALA A 17 9.67 4.76 2.52
N GLY A 18 10.26 5.57 1.67
CA GLY A 18 10.84 6.86 2.07
C GLY A 18 9.72 7.84 2.46
N SER A 19 10.10 9.04 2.91
CA SER A 19 9.18 9.96 3.57
C SER A 19 7.92 10.29 2.76
N PHE A 20 8.05 10.52 1.45
CA PHE A 20 6.89 10.89 0.63
C PHE A 20 5.89 9.73 0.53
N TYR A 21 6.34 8.56 0.10
CA TYR A 21 5.42 7.43 -0.06
C TYR A 21 4.99 6.83 1.28
N GLN A 22 5.77 7.01 2.34
CA GLN A 22 5.33 6.68 3.68
C GLN A 22 4.12 7.54 4.08
N ALA A 23 4.19 8.84 3.81
CA ALA A 23 3.06 9.74 4.06
C ALA A 23 1.86 9.38 3.19
N MET A 24 2.08 9.02 1.91
CA MET A 24 1.01 8.58 1.03
C MET A 24 0.39 7.27 1.50
N GLY A 25 1.20 6.36 2.04
CA GLY A 25 0.70 5.14 2.66
C GLY A 25 -0.23 5.43 3.83
N ASN A 26 0.18 6.33 4.71
CA ASN A 26 -0.63 6.74 5.85
C ASN A 26 -1.92 7.44 5.40
N ALA A 27 -1.83 8.30 4.39
CA ALA A 27 -3.00 8.96 3.81
C ALA A 27 -3.98 7.94 3.22
N GLY A 28 -3.45 6.93 2.53
CA GLY A 28 -4.26 5.86 1.97
C GLY A 28 -4.98 5.04 3.02
N LEU A 29 -4.33 4.76 4.14
CA LEU A 29 -4.97 4.04 5.25
C LEU A 29 -6.12 4.84 5.87
N ALA A 30 -6.02 6.17 5.87
CA ALA A 30 -7.06 7.04 6.39
C ALA A 30 -8.19 7.30 5.38
N ALA A 31 -7.96 6.98 4.10
CA ALA A 31 -8.88 7.31 3.03
C ALA A 31 -10.03 6.30 2.92
N ASP A 32 -11.17 6.75 2.39
CA ASP A 32 -12.24 5.85 2.01
C ASP A 32 -11.84 5.03 0.77
N PRO A 33 -12.62 3.98 0.40
CA PRO A 33 -12.24 3.12 -0.72
C PRO A 33 -12.07 3.87 -2.05
N ASN A 34 -12.89 4.87 -2.31
CA ASN A 34 -12.79 5.64 -3.54
C ASN A 34 -11.49 6.45 -3.59
N ASN A 35 -11.14 7.12 -2.50
CA ASN A 35 -9.92 7.89 -2.42
C ASN A 35 -8.67 7.02 -2.39
N LYS A 36 -8.74 5.82 -1.79
CA LYS A 36 -7.65 4.85 -1.88
C LYS A 36 -7.31 4.54 -3.35
N ARG A 37 -8.33 4.27 -4.17
CA ARG A 37 -8.15 3.97 -5.58
C ARG A 37 -7.60 5.17 -6.35
N ARG A 38 -8.05 6.37 -6.00
CA ARG A 38 -7.56 7.61 -6.63
C ARG A 38 -6.07 7.81 -6.37
N ILE A 39 -5.61 7.54 -5.16
CA ILE A 39 -4.18 7.64 -4.83
C ILE A 39 -3.39 6.67 -5.67
N LEU A 40 -3.81 5.41 -5.75
CA LEU A 40 -3.07 4.40 -6.51
C LEU A 40 -3.13 4.65 -8.01
N ALA A 41 -4.19 5.25 -8.51
CA ALA A 41 -4.28 5.64 -9.92
C ALA A 41 -3.32 6.79 -10.25
N ALA A 42 -3.15 7.72 -9.31
CA ALA A 42 -2.25 8.86 -9.48
C ALA A 42 -0.77 8.46 -9.32
N PHE A 43 -0.51 7.45 -8.51
CA PHE A 43 0.86 6.99 -8.20
C PHE A 43 0.98 5.49 -8.45
N PRO A 44 0.91 5.05 -9.72
CA PRO A 44 0.94 3.62 -10.03
C PRO A 44 2.23 2.93 -9.60
N GLU A 45 3.32 3.67 -9.42
CA GLU A 45 4.57 3.13 -8.92
C GLU A 45 4.41 2.58 -7.50
N MET A 46 3.45 3.05 -6.71
CA MET A 46 3.17 2.49 -5.40
C MET A 46 2.70 1.04 -5.50
N VAL A 47 1.90 0.74 -6.52
CA VAL A 47 1.44 -0.63 -6.77
C VAL A 47 2.60 -1.50 -7.23
N ALA A 48 3.47 -0.98 -8.09
CA ALA A 48 4.63 -1.72 -8.59
C ALA A 48 5.60 -2.06 -7.45
N THR A 49 5.84 -1.13 -6.54
CA THR A 49 6.84 -1.29 -5.49
C THR A 49 6.27 -1.95 -4.23
N TYR A 50 5.00 -1.65 -3.87
CA TYR A 50 4.40 -2.06 -2.61
C TYR A 50 3.13 -2.90 -2.78
N GLY A 51 2.72 -3.18 -4.02
CA GLY A 51 1.51 -3.94 -4.31
C GLY A 51 1.68 -5.44 -4.12
N ALA A 52 0.60 -6.19 -4.40
CA ALA A 52 0.50 -7.61 -4.09
C ALA A 52 1.61 -8.47 -4.72
N ALA A 53 2.18 -8.04 -5.83
CA ALA A 53 3.26 -8.76 -6.50
C ALA A 53 4.63 -8.48 -5.86
N SER A 54 4.75 -7.48 -4.99
CA SER A 54 6.04 -7.13 -4.41
C SER A 54 6.39 -8.04 -3.22
N ARG A 55 7.67 -8.30 -3.07
CA ARG A 55 8.16 -9.10 -1.95
C ARG A 55 7.92 -8.42 -0.61
N LEU A 56 8.06 -7.10 -0.55
CA LEU A 56 7.81 -6.34 0.68
C LEU A 56 6.36 -6.52 1.15
N HIS A 57 5.42 -6.42 0.23
CA HIS A 57 4.00 -6.63 0.52
C HIS A 57 3.76 -8.03 1.07
N GLN A 58 4.31 -9.05 0.40
CA GLN A 58 4.14 -10.44 0.80
C GLN A 58 4.75 -10.70 2.18
N THR A 59 5.93 -10.16 2.43
CA THR A 59 6.60 -10.29 3.71
C THR A 59 5.81 -9.63 4.84
N MET A 60 5.31 -8.41 4.61
CA MET A 60 4.52 -7.69 5.60
C MET A 60 3.26 -8.45 5.95
N ARG A 61 2.56 -8.95 4.94
CA ARG A 61 1.30 -9.69 5.11
C ARG A 61 1.52 -11.01 5.85
N ALA A 62 2.59 -11.72 5.51
CA ALA A 62 2.94 -12.99 6.16
C ALA A 62 3.33 -12.77 7.62
N GLY A 63 4.05 -11.70 7.92
CA GLY A 63 4.44 -11.36 9.28
C GLY A 63 3.25 -11.10 10.19
N VAL A 64 2.21 -10.48 9.66
CA VAL A 64 0.98 -10.23 10.43
C VAL A 64 0.18 -11.53 10.58
N ALA A 65 0.17 -12.38 9.56
CA ALA A 65 -0.56 -13.64 9.58
C ALA A 65 0.08 -14.69 10.49
N ALA A 66 1.38 -14.58 10.66
CA ALA A 66 2.10 -15.50 11.56
C ALA A 66 1.85 -15.17 13.02
#